data_3eb07e65a9577b27979978530fe40c05
#
_entry.id   3eb07e65a9577b27979978530fe40c05
#
_cell.length_a   1.000
_cell.length_b   1.000
_cell.length_c   1.000
_cell.angle_alpha   90.00
_cell.angle_beta   90.00
_cell.angle_gamma   90.00
#
_symmetry.space_group_name_H-M   'P 1'
#
loop_
_entity.id
_entity.type
_entity.pdbx_description
1 polymer ?
#
loop_
_entity_poly.entity_id
_entity_poly.type
_entity_poly.pdbx_seq_one_letter_code
_entity_poly.pdbx_strand_id
1 'polypeptide(L)'
;MSNLKTILIADDEADILEILSFNLSAEGYQIITANNGDGAIEKAKKQNPDLIILDMMMPGKTGVEVCEMLRTQESFATTIIVFLTAIKDEATEIKCFDAGADDYMVKPISPKVLVSKINALFRRLKKEGPSVLKLNALEIDRERYNVKYGDKDIVLARKEFELLWLLVSKPGKVFLRNDILTTIWGTDVIVGDRTIDVHIRKIRQKLGVDCISTVKGVGYKFEME
;
A
#
# COMPACT_ATOMS: atom_id res chain seq x y z
N MET A 1 -24.50 8.99 -7.28
CA MET A 1 -23.57 10.07 -6.91
C MET A 1 -22.20 9.39 -6.74
N SER A 2 -21.22 9.75 -7.57
CA SER A 2 -19.85 9.21 -7.39
C SER A 2 -19.31 9.77 -6.07
N ASN A 3 -19.03 8.88 -5.13
CA ASN A 3 -18.42 9.27 -3.86
C ASN A 3 -17.02 9.82 -4.18
N LEU A 4 -16.78 11.11 -3.88
CA LEU A 4 -15.48 11.75 -4.07
C LEU A 4 -14.44 11.01 -3.22
N LYS A 5 -13.31 10.68 -3.83
CA LYS A 5 -12.21 10.05 -3.09
C LYS A 5 -11.59 11.05 -2.13
N THR A 6 -11.34 10.61 -0.89
CA THR A 6 -10.80 11.44 0.18
C THR A 6 -9.33 11.14 0.40
N ILE A 7 -8.49 12.17 0.42
CA ILE A 7 -7.04 12.09 0.65
C ILE A 7 -6.67 12.86 1.90
N LEU A 8 -5.99 12.21 2.84
CA LEU A 8 -5.34 12.87 3.98
C LEU A 8 -3.87 13.14 3.62
N ILE A 9 -3.42 14.37 3.82
CA ILE A 9 -2.02 14.78 3.66
C ILE A 9 -1.50 15.16 5.03
N ALA A 10 -0.45 14.52 5.49
CA ALA A 10 0.21 14.80 6.76
C ALA A 10 1.67 15.19 6.51
N ASP A 11 2.00 16.44 6.80
CA ASP A 11 3.30 17.07 6.59
C ASP A 11 3.42 18.26 7.55
N ASP A 12 4.57 18.51 8.16
CA ASP A 12 4.76 19.65 9.05
C ASP A 12 5.06 20.94 8.30
N GLU A 13 5.42 20.85 7.01
CA GLU A 13 5.65 21.99 6.14
C GLU A 13 4.32 22.54 5.56
N ALA A 14 3.88 23.71 6.04
CA ALA A 14 2.62 24.33 5.61
C ALA A 14 2.55 24.55 4.08
N ASP A 15 3.65 24.96 3.47
CA ASP A 15 3.76 25.21 2.03
C ASP A 15 3.54 23.91 1.22
N ILE A 16 4.03 22.79 1.72
CA ILE A 16 3.78 21.46 1.09
C ILE A 16 2.31 21.10 1.17
N LEU A 17 1.69 21.27 2.35
CA LEU A 17 0.27 21.03 2.53
C LEU A 17 -0.58 21.88 1.58
N GLU A 18 -0.26 23.16 1.43
CA GLU A 18 -0.98 24.09 0.55
C GLU A 18 -0.84 23.66 -0.93
N ILE A 19 0.39 23.45 -1.40
CA ILE A 19 0.67 23.07 -2.79
C ILE A 19 -0.02 21.76 -3.15
N LEU A 20 0.10 20.74 -2.30
CA LEU A 20 -0.50 19.43 -2.57
C LEU A 20 -2.03 19.50 -2.51
N SER A 21 -2.58 20.22 -1.51
CA SER A 21 -4.03 20.40 -1.38
C SER A 21 -4.61 21.08 -2.60
N PHE A 22 -4.00 22.15 -3.07
CA PHE A 22 -4.43 22.88 -4.27
C PHE A 22 -4.49 21.97 -5.50
N ASN A 23 -3.38 21.27 -5.78
CA ASN A 23 -3.28 20.44 -6.97
C ASN A 23 -4.21 19.21 -6.93
N LEU A 24 -4.33 18.55 -5.78
CA LEU A 24 -5.20 17.38 -5.66
C LEU A 24 -6.69 17.75 -5.60
N SER A 25 -7.05 18.90 -5.00
CA SER A 25 -8.41 19.40 -5.06
C SER A 25 -8.85 19.76 -6.47
N ALA A 26 -7.94 20.32 -7.29
CA ALA A 26 -8.21 20.60 -8.70
C ALA A 26 -8.52 19.34 -9.52
N GLU A 27 -8.03 18.17 -9.10
CA GLU A 27 -8.34 16.85 -9.69
C GLU A 27 -9.66 16.26 -9.17
N GLY A 28 -10.36 16.95 -8.29
CA GLY A 28 -11.65 16.50 -7.75
C GLY A 28 -11.56 15.61 -6.52
N TYR A 29 -10.41 15.58 -5.82
CA TYR A 29 -10.29 14.90 -4.54
C TYR A 29 -10.76 15.77 -3.38
N GLN A 30 -11.36 15.13 -2.36
CA GLN A 30 -11.59 15.79 -1.08
C GLN A 30 -10.31 15.71 -0.24
N ILE A 31 -9.80 16.86 0.21
CA ILE A 31 -8.53 16.93 0.92
C ILE A 31 -8.73 17.20 2.40
N ILE A 32 -7.99 16.45 3.22
CA ILE A 32 -7.84 16.65 4.65
C ILE A 32 -6.35 16.87 4.90
N THR A 33 -6.00 17.83 5.75
CA THR A 33 -4.59 18.09 6.08
C THR A 33 -4.32 17.88 7.56
N ALA A 34 -3.12 17.45 7.92
CA ALA A 34 -2.58 17.37 9.26
C ALA A 34 -1.14 17.89 9.26
N ASN A 35 -0.72 18.59 10.30
CA ASN A 35 0.63 19.14 10.42
C ASN A 35 1.50 18.40 11.45
N ASN A 36 1.04 17.24 11.91
CA ASN A 36 1.77 16.37 12.84
C ASN A 36 1.15 14.96 12.85
N GLY A 37 1.88 13.98 13.40
CA GLY A 37 1.47 12.58 13.40
C GLY A 37 0.22 12.29 14.23
N ASP A 38 0.03 12.93 15.37
CA ASP A 38 -1.14 12.71 16.23
C ASP A 38 -2.42 13.23 15.54
N GLY A 39 -2.37 14.42 14.94
CA GLY A 39 -3.45 14.96 14.14
C GLY A 39 -3.78 14.12 12.90
N ALA A 40 -2.76 13.51 12.29
CA ALA A 40 -2.96 12.59 11.18
C ALA A 40 -3.78 11.36 11.59
N ILE A 41 -3.43 10.73 12.73
CA ILE A 41 -4.18 9.58 13.25
C ILE A 41 -5.61 9.94 13.62
N GLU A 42 -5.82 11.07 14.32
CA GLU A 42 -7.14 11.54 14.72
C GLU A 42 -8.05 11.75 13.48
N LYS A 43 -7.54 12.48 12.49
CA LYS A 43 -8.29 12.79 11.27
C LYS A 43 -8.52 11.55 10.40
N ALA A 44 -7.54 10.63 10.31
CA ALA A 44 -7.72 9.37 9.63
C ALA A 44 -8.88 8.57 10.24
N LYS A 45 -8.91 8.40 11.56
CA LYS A 45 -9.97 7.68 12.26
C LYS A 45 -11.36 8.31 12.11
N LYS A 46 -11.42 9.64 12.07
CA LYS A 46 -12.68 10.38 11.97
C LYS A 46 -13.29 10.35 10.58
N GLN A 47 -12.44 10.34 9.54
CA GLN A 47 -12.88 10.59 8.17
C GLN A 47 -12.64 9.40 7.21
N ASN A 48 -11.93 8.34 7.66
CA ASN A 48 -11.64 7.12 6.88
C ASN A 48 -11.21 7.42 5.44
N PRO A 49 -10.06 8.11 5.23
CA PRO A 49 -9.63 8.49 3.89
C PRO A 49 -9.30 7.28 3.03
N ASP A 50 -9.50 7.40 1.71
CA ASP A 50 -9.14 6.38 0.73
C ASP A 50 -7.62 6.30 0.52
N LEU A 51 -6.91 7.43 0.72
CA LEU A 51 -5.46 7.52 0.58
C LEU A 51 -4.89 8.47 1.63
N ILE A 52 -3.71 8.14 2.15
CA ILE A 52 -2.97 8.96 3.10
C ILE A 52 -1.57 9.21 2.51
N ILE A 53 -1.17 10.48 2.41
CA ILE A 53 0.21 10.88 2.13
C ILE A 53 0.83 11.24 3.48
N LEU A 54 1.96 10.62 3.82
CA LEU A 54 2.66 10.84 5.08
C LEU A 54 4.07 11.36 4.82
N ASP A 55 4.41 12.50 5.40
CA ASP A 55 5.82 12.80 5.61
C ASP A 55 6.41 11.87 6.68
N MET A 56 7.67 11.53 6.53
CA MET A 56 8.36 10.65 7.47
C MET A 56 8.68 11.34 8.78
N MET A 57 9.10 12.61 8.69
CA MET A 57 9.60 13.39 9.82
C MET A 57 8.58 14.46 10.20
N MET A 58 7.74 14.18 11.20
CA MET A 58 6.77 15.11 11.74
C MET A 58 6.91 15.27 13.24
N PRO A 59 6.52 16.42 13.80
CA PRO A 59 6.44 16.59 15.25
C PRO A 59 5.50 15.60 15.92
N GLY A 60 5.85 15.13 17.09
CA GLY A 60 5.14 14.10 17.83
C GLY A 60 5.46 12.72 17.26
N LYS A 61 4.48 12.06 16.64
CA LYS A 61 4.70 10.76 15.99
C LYS A 61 5.25 10.94 14.59
N THR A 62 6.27 10.14 14.27
CA THR A 62 6.82 10.01 12.92
C THR A 62 5.79 9.39 11.96
N GLY A 63 5.94 9.63 10.66
CA GLY A 63 5.08 8.99 9.66
C GLY A 63 5.10 7.46 9.73
N VAL A 64 6.26 6.86 10.08
CA VAL A 64 6.39 5.40 10.26
C VAL A 64 5.50 4.92 11.40
N GLU A 65 5.56 5.55 12.58
CA GLU A 65 4.71 5.21 13.71
C GLU A 65 3.22 5.38 13.39
N VAL A 66 2.87 6.45 12.66
CA VAL A 66 1.49 6.68 12.18
C VAL A 66 1.05 5.52 11.28
N CYS A 67 1.87 5.13 10.30
CA CYS A 67 1.59 4.03 9.39
C CYS A 67 1.38 2.71 10.14
N GLU A 68 2.30 2.35 11.03
CA GLU A 68 2.21 1.14 11.85
C GLU A 68 0.93 1.12 12.68
N MET A 69 0.61 2.22 13.37
CA MET A 69 -0.60 2.33 14.20
C MET A 69 -1.89 2.22 13.37
N LEU A 70 -1.93 2.78 12.17
CA LEU A 70 -3.10 2.65 11.30
C LEU A 70 -3.22 1.20 10.77
N ARG A 71 -2.10 0.56 10.42
CA ARG A 71 -2.09 -0.82 9.92
C ARG A 71 -2.48 -1.88 10.95
N THR A 72 -2.47 -1.55 12.25
CA THR A 72 -3.05 -2.45 13.28
C THR A 72 -4.58 -2.46 13.28
N GLN A 73 -5.24 -1.53 12.59
CA GLN A 73 -6.69 -1.38 12.57
C GLN A 73 -7.25 -1.90 11.24
N GLU A 74 -8.22 -2.79 11.29
CA GLU A 74 -8.84 -3.42 10.12
C GLU A 74 -9.46 -2.39 9.15
N SER A 75 -10.01 -1.29 9.69
CA SER A 75 -10.59 -0.19 8.90
C SER A 75 -9.62 0.48 7.94
N PHE A 76 -8.30 0.39 8.19
CA PHE A 76 -7.27 0.95 7.33
C PHE A 76 -6.51 -0.11 6.50
N ALA A 77 -6.94 -1.37 6.53
CA ALA A 77 -6.28 -2.43 5.77
C ALA A 77 -6.23 -2.11 4.27
N THR A 78 -7.28 -1.48 3.73
CA THR A 78 -7.41 -1.15 2.30
C THR A 78 -7.03 0.29 1.95
N THR A 79 -6.84 1.15 2.96
CA THR A 79 -6.41 2.53 2.75
C THR A 79 -5.02 2.57 2.11
N ILE A 80 -4.86 3.33 1.04
CA ILE A 80 -3.55 3.52 0.40
C ILE A 80 -2.70 4.42 1.31
N ILE A 81 -1.49 3.98 1.70
CA ILE A 81 -0.55 4.82 2.44
C ILE A 81 0.70 5.02 1.61
N VAL A 82 1.05 6.28 1.36
CA VAL A 82 2.20 6.69 0.55
C VAL A 82 3.09 7.59 1.38
N PHE A 83 4.37 7.28 1.45
CA PHE A 83 5.35 8.21 2.03
C PHE A 83 5.82 9.24 1.01
N LEU A 84 5.91 10.49 1.46
CA LEU A 84 6.52 11.59 0.71
C LEU A 84 7.58 12.22 1.60
N THR A 85 8.86 11.98 1.35
CA THR A 85 9.97 12.36 2.25
C THR A 85 11.20 12.87 1.52
N ALA A 86 12.03 13.65 2.21
CA ALA A 86 13.30 14.13 1.67
C ALA A 86 14.43 13.08 1.68
N ILE A 87 14.26 11.97 2.40
CA ILE A 87 15.28 10.93 2.58
C ILE A 87 15.29 9.98 1.37
N LYS A 88 16.47 9.64 0.85
CA LYS A 88 16.66 8.88 -0.40
C LYS A 88 17.47 7.58 -0.23
N ASP A 89 17.52 7.04 0.96
CA ASP A 89 18.31 5.82 1.18
C ASP A 89 17.44 4.54 1.19
N GLU A 90 18.03 3.42 0.79
CA GLU A 90 17.36 2.11 0.72
C GLU A 90 16.85 1.63 2.08
N ALA A 91 17.56 1.94 3.16
CA ALA A 91 17.15 1.52 4.50
C ALA A 91 15.86 2.20 4.94
N THR A 92 15.71 3.48 4.62
CA THR A 92 14.49 4.25 4.86
C THR A 92 13.32 3.74 4.03
N GLU A 93 13.55 3.44 2.75
CA GLU A 93 12.53 2.85 1.87
C GLU A 93 12.04 1.50 2.42
N ILE A 94 12.95 0.61 2.80
CA ILE A 94 12.61 -0.67 3.43
C ILE A 94 11.79 -0.45 4.71
N LYS A 95 12.18 0.50 5.56
CA LYS A 95 11.47 0.84 6.79
C LYS A 95 10.03 1.28 6.53
N CYS A 96 9.79 2.10 5.49
CA CYS A 96 8.44 2.52 5.10
C CYS A 96 7.58 1.31 4.67
N PHE A 97 8.13 0.41 3.85
CA PHE A 97 7.40 -0.79 3.43
C PHE A 97 7.22 -1.79 4.58
N ASP A 98 8.18 -1.91 5.49
CA ASP A 98 8.03 -2.70 6.72
C ASP A 98 6.90 -2.15 7.62
N ALA A 99 6.70 -0.85 7.67
CA ALA A 99 5.57 -0.22 8.35
C ALA A 99 4.22 -0.48 7.65
N GLY A 100 4.21 -0.95 6.39
CA GLY A 100 3.01 -1.27 5.63
C GLY A 100 2.61 -0.22 4.59
N ALA A 101 3.54 0.59 4.10
CA ALA A 101 3.30 1.52 3.00
C ALA A 101 2.98 0.82 1.69
N ASP A 102 2.19 1.48 0.85
CA ASP A 102 1.86 1.05 -0.51
C ASP A 102 2.83 1.60 -1.55
N ASP A 103 3.38 2.79 -1.31
CA ASP A 103 4.35 3.45 -2.18
C ASP A 103 5.24 4.40 -1.37
N TYR A 104 6.35 4.80 -1.98
CA TYR A 104 7.34 5.71 -1.42
C TYR A 104 7.76 6.71 -2.49
N MET A 105 7.78 8.00 -2.15
CA MET A 105 8.13 9.09 -3.04
C MET A 105 9.13 10.02 -2.34
N VAL A 106 10.06 10.54 -3.13
CA VAL A 106 11.10 11.42 -2.61
C VAL A 106 10.83 12.86 -3.01
N LYS A 107 10.94 13.78 -2.01
CA LYS A 107 10.94 15.22 -2.22
C LYS A 107 12.28 15.68 -2.86
N PRO A 108 12.32 16.68 -3.76
CA PRO A 108 11.17 17.37 -4.32
C PRO A 108 10.48 16.54 -5.42
N ILE A 109 9.16 16.52 -5.42
CA ILE A 109 8.35 15.91 -6.48
C ILE A 109 7.47 16.98 -7.13
N SER A 110 7.41 16.99 -8.46
CA SER A 110 6.51 17.93 -9.11
C SER A 110 5.05 17.55 -8.83
N PRO A 111 4.15 18.54 -8.61
CA PRO A 111 2.74 18.26 -8.36
C PRO A 111 2.09 17.40 -9.45
N LYS A 112 2.45 17.61 -10.72
CA LYS A 112 1.94 16.80 -11.84
C LYS A 112 2.33 15.32 -11.75
N VAL A 113 3.57 15.04 -11.34
CA VAL A 113 4.04 13.65 -11.14
C VAL A 113 3.33 13.01 -9.96
N LEU A 114 3.18 13.73 -8.85
CA LEU A 114 2.45 13.24 -7.68
C LEU A 114 0.99 12.91 -8.05
N VAL A 115 0.28 13.83 -8.68
CA VAL A 115 -1.10 13.61 -9.16
C VAL A 115 -1.18 12.40 -10.06
N SER A 116 -0.27 12.27 -11.03
CA SER A 116 -0.24 11.10 -11.94
C SER A 116 -0.06 9.78 -11.18
N LYS A 117 0.81 9.75 -10.17
CA LYS A 117 1.02 8.58 -9.30
C LYS A 117 -0.23 8.26 -8.46
N ILE A 118 -0.85 9.26 -7.84
CA ILE A 118 -2.10 9.09 -7.07
C ILE A 118 -3.21 8.53 -7.96
N ASN A 119 -3.40 9.10 -9.14
CA ASN A 119 -4.38 8.62 -10.13
C ASN A 119 -4.10 7.16 -10.54
N ALA A 120 -2.83 6.79 -10.71
CA ALA A 120 -2.43 5.41 -11.04
C ALA A 120 -2.72 4.45 -9.88
N LEU A 121 -2.48 4.86 -8.62
CA LEU A 121 -2.80 4.07 -7.44
C LEU A 121 -4.31 3.79 -7.35
N PHE A 122 -5.16 4.80 -7.54
CA PHE A 122 -6.62 4.61 -7.53
C PHE A 122 -7.12 3.78 -8.72
N ARG A 123 -6.53 3.93 -9.92
CA ARG A 123 -6.92 3.13 -11.11
C ARG A 123 -6.67 1.64 -10.92
N ARG A 124 -5.61 1.26 -10.22
CA ARG A 124 -5.29 -0.16 -9.94
C ARG A 124 -6.34 -0.86 -9.08
N LEU A 125 -7.17 -0.09 -8.34
CA LEU A 125 -8.30 -0.64 -7.59
C LEU A 125 -9.42 -1.20 -8.48
N LYS A 126 -9.52 -0.77 -9.76
CA LYS A 126 -10.62 -1.11 -10.69
C LYS A 126 -10.27 -2.26 -11.65
N LYS A 127 -9.39 -3.21 -11.31
CA LYS A 127 -9.05 -4.31 -12.24
C LYS A 127 -10.23 -5.27 -12.39
N GLU A 128 -10.64 -5.53 -13.66
CA GLU A 128 -11.60 -6.55 -14.04
C GLU A 128 -11.01 -7.97 -13.85
N GLY A 129 -11.81 -8.90 -13.36
CA GLY A 129 -11.44 -10.30 -13.11
C GLY A 129 -12.37 -10.96 -12.10
N PRO A 130 -12.24 -12.26 -11.81
CA PRO A 130 -13.01 -12.91 -10.76
C PRO A 130 -12.80 -12.14 -9.43
N SER A 131 -13.90 -11.90 -8.72
CA SER A 131 -13.81 -11.18 -7.44
C SER A 131 -13.36 -12.10 -6.29
N VAL A 132 -13.55 -13.41 -6.44
CA VAL A 132 -13.19 -14.41 -5.42
C VAL A 132 -12.33 -15.51 -6.03
N LEU A 133 -11.21 -15.83 -5.38
CA LEU A 133 -10.40 -17.00 -5.67
C LEU A 133 -10.49 -17.98 -4.50
N LYS A 134 -10.76 -19.25 -4.81
CA LYS A 134 -10.79 -20.34 -3.83
C LYS A 134 -9.81 -21.43 -4.25
N LEU A 135 -8.90 -21.76 -3.35
CA LEU A 135 -7.92 -22.82 -3.56
C LEU A 135 -7.70 -23.58 -2.25
N ASN A 136 -8.18 -24.81 -2.19
CA ASN A 136 -8.22 -25.63 -0.98
C ASN A 136 -8.88 -24.85 0.19
N ALA A 137 -8.17 -24.66 1.31
CA ALA A 137 -8.64 -23.90 2.45
C ALA A 137 -8.49 -22.38 2.33
N LEU A 138 -7.83 -21.88 1.27
CA LEU A 138 -7.60 -20.46 1.04
C LEU A 138 -8.74 -19.85 0.21
N GLU A 139 -9.37 -18.82 0.74
CA GLU A 139 -10.36 -18.00 0.04
C GLU A 139 -9.90 -16.54 0.06
N ILE A 140 -9.88 -15.89 -1.10
CA ILE A 140 -9.48 -14.50 -1.27
C ILE A 140 -10.60 -13.76 -1.98
N ASP A 141 -11.20 -12.78 -1.32
CA ASP A 141 -12.23 -11.89 -1.88
C ASP A 141 -11.63 -10.52 -2.18
N ARG A 142 -11.54 -10.19 -3.46
CA ARG A 142 -10.92 -8.96 -3.93
C ARG A 142 -11.80 -7.72 -3.73
N GLU A 143 -13.12 -7.88 -3.75
CA GLU A 143 -14.03 -6.76 -3.54
C GLU A 143 -14.05 -6.33 -2.08
N ARG A 144 -13.95 -7.31 -1.19
CA ARG A 144 -13.92 -7.08 0.26
C ARG A 144 -12.52 -6.95 0.83
N TYR A 145 -11.48 -7.19 0.01
CA TYR A 145 -10.08 -7.28 0.46
C TYR A 145 -9.90 -8.25 1.64
N ASN A 146 -10.68 -9.32 1.63
CA ASN A 146 -10.68 -10.32 2.69
C ASN A 146 -9.92 -11.58 2.26
N VAL A 147 -9.17 -12.16 3.19
CA VAL A 147 -8.47 -13.44 3.02
C VAL A 147 -8.89 -14.35 4.16
N LYS A 148 -9.32 -15.56 3.82
CA LYS A 148 -9.62 -16.62 4.80
C LYS A 148 -8.74 -17.84 4.53
N TYR A 149 -8.27 -18.46 5.60
CA TYR A 149 -7.64 -19.77 5.55
C TYR A 149 -8.34 -20.70 6.55
N GLY A 150 -9.14 -21.63 6.02
CA GLY A 150 -10.11 -22.37 6.82
C GLY A 150 -11.11 -21.39 7.49
N ASP A 151 -11.21 -21.48 8.81
CA ASP A 151 -12.11 -20.62 9.59
C ASP A 151 -11.45 -19.31 10.08
N LYS A 152 -10.17 -19.06 9.71
CA LYS A 152 -9.44 -17.89 10.18
C LYS A 152 -9.48 -16.76 9.14
N ASP A 153 -9.92 -15.58 9.58
CA ASP A 153 -9.73 -14.35 8.83
C ASP A 153 -8.28 -13.84 8.98
N ILE A 154 -7.67 -13.46 7.85
CA ILE A 154 -6.29 -13.01 7.78
C ILE A 154 -6.26 -11.57 7.25
N VAL A 155 -5.84 -10.64 8.09
CA VAL A 155 -5.73 -9.23 7.72
C VAL A 155 -4.40 -8.97 7.02
N LEU A 156 -4.46 -8.71 5.72
CA LEU A 156 -3.32 -8.31 4.91
C LEU A 156 -3.37 -6.81 4.61
N ALA A 157 -2.21 -6.15 4.65
CA ALA A 157 -2.10 -4.82 4.09
C ALA A 157 -2.33 -4.89 2.57
N ARG A 158 -2.74 -3.77 1.96
CA ARG A 158 -3.14 -3.74 0.56
C ARG A 158 -2.14 -4.39 -0.40
N LYS A 159 -0.84 -4.06 -0.29
CA LYS A 159 0.19 -4.65 -1.16
C LYS A 159 0.46 -6.13 -0.89
N GLU A 160 0.34 -6.57 0.36
CA GLU A 160 0.39 -7.98 0.71
C GLU A 160 -0.78 -8.73 0.06
N PHE A 161 -1.97 -8.15 0.11
CA PHE A 161 -3.16 -8.70 -0.53
C PHE A 161 -3.00 -8.80 -2.06
N GLU A 162 -2.60 -7.70 -2.72
CA GLU A 162 -2.41 -7.67 -4.17
C GLU A 162 -1.34 -8.68 -4.63
N LEU A 163 -0.27 -8.82 -3.85
CA LEU A 163 0.80 -9.78 -4.13
C LEU A 163 0.31 -11.23 -3.97
N LEU A 164 -0.38 -11.53 -2.88
CA LEU A 164 -0.98 -12.85 -2.68
C LEU A 164 -1.98 -13.17 -3.79
N TRP A 165 -2.87 -12.23 -4.12
CA TRP A 165 -3.82 -12.37 -5.22
C TRP A 165 -3.14 -12.70 -6.54
N LEU A 166 -2.06 -11.96 -6.88
CA LEU A 166 -1.30 -12.21 -8.12
C LEU A 166 -0.76 -13.63 -8.15
N LEU A 167 -0.12 -14.09 -7.07
CA LEU A 167 0.48 -15.41 -7.00
C LEU A 167 -0.58 -16.52 -7.07
N VAL A 168 -1.70 -16.37 -6.35
CA VAL A 168 -2.80 -17.34 -6.30
C VAL A 168 -3.60 -17.37 -7.60
N SER A 169 -3.60 -16.28 -8.38
CA SER A 169 -4.31 -16.22 -9.66
C SER A 169 -3.82 -17.25 -10.70
N LYS A 170 -2.59 -17.74 -10.55
CA LYS A 170 -1.98 -18.77 -11.40
C LYS A 170 -1.06 -19.68 -10.55
N PRO A 171 -1.64 -20.64 -9.82
CA PRO A 171 -0.86 -21.56 -8.98
C PRO A 171 0.19 -22.31 -9.80
N GLY A 172 1.35 -22.56 -9.20
CA GLY A 172 2.50 -23.23 -9.84
C GLY A 172 3.28 -22.35 -10.82
N LYS A 173 2.71 -21.22 -11.28
CA LYS A 173 3.46 -20.29 -12.14
C LYS A 173 4.51 -19.54 -11.33
N VAL A 174 5.74 -19.49 -11.85
CA VAL A 174 6.78 -18.59 -11.33
C VAL A 174 6.56 -17.19 -11.89
N PHE A 175 6.34 -16.21 -11.01
CA PHE A 175 6.31 -14.80 -11.35
C PHE A 175 7.69 -14.20 -11.15
N LEU A 176 8.23 -13.58 -12.20
CA LEU A 176 9.53 -12.91 -12.16
C LEU A 176 9.45 -11.66 -11.25
N ARG A 177 10.55 -11.31 -10.58
CA ARG A 177 10.59 -10.13 -9.70
C ARG A 177 10.15 -8.86 -10.42
N ASN A 178 10.66 -8.61 -11.62
CA ASN A 178 10.28 -7.44 -12.41
C ASN A 178 8.79 -7.43 -12.78
N ASP A 179 8.22 -8.60 -13.12
CA ASP A 179 6.79 -8.71 -13.44
C ASP A 179 5.93 -8.40 -12.20
N ILE A 180 6.35 -8.88 -11.03
CA ILE A 180 5.70 -8.60 -9.75
C ILE A 180 5.75 -7.09 -9.47
N LEU A 181 6.95 -6.47 -9.53
CA LEU A 181 7.12 -5.04 -9.30
C LEU A 181 6.24 -4.23 -10.23
N THR A 182 6.33 -4.46 -11.52
CA THR A 182 5.53 -3.75 -12.53
C THR A 182 4.04 -3.91 -12.31
N THR A 183 3.59 -5.15 -11.97
CA THR A 183 2.17 -5.44 -11.80
C THR A 183 1.59 -4.82 -10.54
N ILE A 184 2.32 -4.87 -9.43
CA ILE A 184 1.84 -4.44 -8.10
C ILE A 184 2.17 -2.97 -7.82
N TRP A 185 3.38 -2.51 -8.16
CA TRP A 185 3.81 -1.13 -7.91
C TRP A 185 3.78 -0.24 -9.15
N GLY A 186 3.90 -0.80 -10.36
CA GLY A 186 3.85 -0.09 -11.64
C GLY A 186 5.23 0.14 -12.24
N THR A 187 5.25 0.65 -13.48
CA THR A 187 6.47 0.90 -14.25
C THR A 187 7.25 2.13 -13.78
N ASP A 188 6.57 3.07 -13.11
CA ASP A 188 7.13 4.37 -12.76
C ASP A 188 7.67 4.42 -11.32
N VAL A 189 7.64 3.29 -10.62
CA VAL A 189 8.07 3.18 -9.23
C VAL A 189 9.48 2.61 -9.20
N ILE A 190 10.43 3.42 -8.75
CA ILE A 190 11.79 2.98 -8.46
C ILE A 190 11.76 2.41 -7.05
N VAL A 191 11.31 1.17 -6.90
CA VAL A 191 11.45 0.40 -5.65
C VAL A 191 12.50 -0.67 -5.84
N GLY A 192 13.32 -0.88 -4.83
CA GLY A 192 14.36 -1.92 -4.85
C GLY A 192 13.76 -3.33 -4.86
N ASP A 193 14.51 -4.30 -5.39
CA ASP A 193 14.11 -5.73 -5.44
C ASP A 193 13.73 -6.30 -4.05
N ARG A 194 14.28 -5.73 -2.98
CA ARG A 194 14.01 -6.13 -1.59
C ARG A 194 12.58 -5.83 -1.12
N THR A 195 11.89 -4.88 -1.77
CA THR A 195 10.49 -4.55 -1.45
C THR A 195 9.58 -5.78 -1.51
N ILE A 196 9.77 -6.63 -2.54
CA ILE A 196 8.98 -7.87 -2.67
C ILE A 196 9.26 -8.81 -1.50
N ASP A 197 10.53 -8.96 -1.11
CA ASP A 197 10.96 -9.90 -0.06
C ASP A 197 10.31 -9.55 1.29
N VAL A 198 10.20 -8.26 1.60
CA VAL A 198 9.51 -7.75 2.79
C VAL A 198 8.05 -8.19 2.81
N HIS A 199 7.33 -7.98 1.71
CA HIS A 199 5.91 -8.33 1.60
C HIS A 199 5.70 -9.85 1.63
N ILE A 200 6.53 -10.64 0.93
CA ILE A 200 6.48 -12.10 0.97
C ILE A 200 6.68 -12.62 2.39
N ARG A 201 7.67 -12.08 3.12
CA ARG A 201 7.91 -12.45 4.52
C ARG A 201 6.66 -12.21 5.38
N LYS A 202 6.03 -11.04 5.24
CA LYS A 202 4.81 -10.69 6.00
C LYS A 202 3.62 -11.57 5.64
N ILE A 203 3.42 -11.86 4.36
CA ILE A 203 2.36 -12.77 3.92
C ILE A 203 2.55 -14.15 4.53
N ARG A 204 3.76 -14.74 4.46
CA ARG A 204 4.07 -16.03 5.06
C ARG A 204 3.80 -16.04 6.56
N GLN A 205 4.21 -14.99 7.29
CA GLN A 205 3.98 -14.88 8.72
C GLN A 205 2.49 -14.83 9.06
N LYS A 206 1.70 -14.08 8.29
CA LYS A 206 0.26 -13.90 8.54
C LYS A 206 -0.56 -15.13 8.13
N LEU A 207 -0.22 -15.77 7.01
CA LEU A 207 -0.87 -17.00 6.57
C LEU A 207 -0.57 -18.18 7.51
N GLY A 208 0.66 -18.25 8.05
CA GLY A 208 1.09 -19.34 8.93
C GLY A 208 1.25 -20.68 8.23
N VAL A 209 1.22 -20.71 6.88
CA VAL A 209 1.39 -21.89 6.04
C VAL A 209 2.42 -21.64 4.95
N ASP A 210 3.17 -22.67 4.58
CA ASP A 210 4.20 -22.58 3.55
C ASP A 210 3.62 -22.85 2.17
N CYS A 211 2.95 -21.84 1.62
CA CYS A 211 2.27 -21.89 0.32
C CYS A 211 2.91 -20.99 -0.74
N ILE A 212 3.93 -20.22 -0.38
CA ILE A 212 4.67 -19.37 -1.32
C ILE A 212 6.10 -19.85 -1.38
N SER A 213 6.51 -20.39 -2.53
CA SER A 213 7.88 -20.87 -2.77
C SER A 213 8.74 -19.78 -3.40
N THR A 214 9.99 -19.69 -2.96
CA THR A 214 11.01 -18.82 -3.54
C THR A 214 11.81 -19.59 -4.59
N VAL A 215 11.79 -19.13 -5.85
CA VAL A 215 12.70 -19.61 -6.89
C VAL A 215 13.91 -18.69 -6.88
N LYS A 216 15.01 -19.18 -6.28
CA LYS A 216 16.21 -18.38 -6.00
C LYS A 216 16.75 -17.70 -7.27
N GLY A 217 16.93 -16.37 -7.20
CA GLY A 217 17.43 -15.57 -8.33
C GLY A 217 16.40 -15.30 -9.43
N VAL A 218 15.16 -15.81 -9.34
CA VAL A 218 14.12 -15.70 -10.37
C VAL A 218 12.89 -14.96 -9.86
N GLY A 219 12.24 -15.47 -8.81
CA GLY A 219 10.99 -14.90 -8.32
C GLY A 219 10.25 -15.78 -7.34
N TYR A 220 8.94 -15.72 -7.38
CA TYR A 220 8.05 -16.39 -6.43
C TYR A 220 6.93 -17.14 -7.15
N LYS A 221 6.44 -18.22 -6.56
CA LYS A 221 5.27 -18.95 -6.99
C LYS A 221 4.40 -19.34 -5.81
N PHE A 222 3.12 -19.52 -6.06
CA PHE A 222 2.17 -20.08 -5.10
C PHE A 222 2.02 -21.58 -5.37
N GLU A 223 2.20 -22.38 -4.33
CA GLU A 223 2.00 -23.82 -4.35
C GLU A 223 1.30 -24.22 -3.06
N MET A 224 0.23 -25.00 -3.18
CA MET A 224 -0.51 -25.54 -2.06
C MET A 224 -0.83 -27.00 -2.39
N GLU A 225 -0.36 -27.90 -1.57
CA GLU A 225 -0.66 -29.33 -1.64
C GLU A 225 -2.07 -29.63 -1.16
#